data_b491cba9d36cfc6f9f86a1d5f17ab984
#
_entry.id   b491cba9d36cfc6f9f86a1d5f17ab984
#
_cell.length_a   1.000
_cell.length_b   1.000
_cell.length_c   1.000
_cell.angle_alpha   90.00
_cell.angle_beta   90.00
_cell.angle_gamma   90.00
#
_symmetry.space_group_name_H-M   'P 1'
#
loop_
_entity.id
_entity.type
_entity.pdbx_description
1 polymer ?
#
loop_
_entity_poly.entity_id
_entity_poly.type
_entity_poly.pdbx_seq_one_letter_code
_entity_poly.pdbx_strand_id
1 'polypeptide(L)'
;KGTEEVGEKWSTTDATPGTVTFIAKVGERASSPKTVVLRPKPALPPLKYVDVVFHVFELKKSDPSYNPLTYQEMDYELLEQALQNMNDVFNNKVGRGPNGASANIVFRLASKNGNGMELQKPGYNRIDYDENNIKPSSWGFDVSSFIAYINENANRIWDPEKYLNIVVIPSGANMSMGTKTPQWQVVADGEEPIAGIPNVVDDYTIPTRDYANTCIGVPQTLFRPGSGKKIELYPFVGSFYGILGTNRKVGNTDYCTDTQLYDGSGIWSELKKVSWNGDKFLANNAMDDNRYPSLRNNFTLDQITRMRQVMEKCPGRNNGLDQ
;
A
#
# COMPACT_ATOMS: atom_id res chain seq x y z
N LYS A 1 28.00 27.33 15.55
CA LYS A 1 26.90 26.92 16.43
C LYS A 1 27.53 25.92 17.41
N GLY A 2 27.42 26.12 18.70
CA GLY A 2 28.20 25.46 19.72
C GLY A 2 27.88 23.96 19.92
N THR A 3 28.66 23.32 20.79
CA THR A 3 28.34 22.00 21.33
C THR A 3 27.36 22.16 22.48
N GLU A 4 26.24 21.44 22.40
CA GLU A 4 25.23 21.38 23.44
C GLU A 4 25.12 19.94 23.95
N GLU A 5 25.08 19.74 25.25
CA GLU A 5 24.75 18.44 25.80
C GLU A 5 23.25 18.23 25.76
N VAL A 6 22.85 17.15 25.11
CA VAL A 6 21.45 16.75 24.99
C VAL A 6 21.23 15.40 25.66
N GLY A 7 20.09 15.22 26.29
CA GLY A 7 19.72 13.96 26.92
C GLY A 7 19.38 12.87 25.90
N GLU A 8 18.56 11.89 26.27
CA GLU A 8 18.17 10.77 25.41
C GLU A 8 17.35 11.20 24.19
N LYS A 9 16.79 12.38 24.21
CA LYS A 9 15.97 12.94 23.12
C LYS A 9 16.42 14.37 22.80
N TRP A 10 16.54 14.64 21.53
CA TRP A 10 16.76 15.97 21.00
C TRP A 10 15.63 16.34 20.03
N SER A 11 15.15 17.56 20.10
CA SER A 11 14.16 18.10 19.18
C SER A 11 14.49 19.54 18.83
N THR A 12 14.13 19.98 17.65
CA THR A 12 14.27 21.37 17.22
C THR A 12 13.01 21.87 16.56
N THR A 13 12.68 23.11 16.79
CA THR A 13 11.66 23.87 16.05
C THR A 13 12.27 24.67 14.93
N ASP A 14 13.60 24.75 14.84
CA ASP A 14 14.29 25.41 13.74
C ASP A 14 14.12 24.63 12.44
N ALA A 15 13.38 25.20 11.50
CA ALA A 15 13.10 24.63 10.19
C ALA A 15 14.23 24.91 9.16
N THR A 16 15.32 25.53 9.57
CA THR A 16 16.45 25.85 8.66
C THR A 16 17.13 24.55 8.23
N PRO A 17 17.24 24.28 6.92
CA PRO A 17 17.98 23.13 6.43
C PRO A 17 19.44 23.15 6.90
N GLY A 18 19.97 21.98 7.25
CA GLY A 18 21.33 21.89 7.73
C GLY A 18 21.71 20.50 8.17
N THR A 19 22.83 20.41 8.89
CA THR A 19 23.29 19.15 9.47
C THR A 19 23.53 19.29 10.96
N VAL A 20 23.18 18.24 11.71
CA VAL A 20 23.48 18.12 13.13
C VAL A 20 24.28 16.85 13.34
N THR A 21 25.36 16.95 14.09
CA THR A 21 26.21 15.79 14.40
C THR A 21 26.06 15.44 15.87
N PHE A 22 25.71 14.21 16.14
CA PHE A 22 25.58 13.66 17.49
C PHE A 22 26.78 12.79 17.82
N ILE A 23 27.27 12.90 19.08
CA ILE A 23 28.28 12.06 19.63
C ILE A 23 27.76 11.58 20.99
N ALA A 24 27.59 10.27 21.16
CA ALA A 24 27.26 9.73 22.48
C ALA A 24 28.52 9.64 23.36
N LYS A 25 28.41 10.07 24.60
CA LYS A 25 29.50 9.99 25.57
C LYS A 25 29.09 9.20 26.80
N VAL A 26 29.98 8.36 27.31
CA VAL A 26 29.87 7.65 28.59
C VAL A 26 31.18 7.78 29.32
N GLY A 27 31.23 8.65 30.31
CA GLY A 27 32.48 9.09 30.92
C GLY A 27 33.41 9.73 29.91
N GLU A 28 34.65 9.29 29.82
CA GLU A 28 35.62 9.78 28.82
C GLU A 28 35.53 9.12 27.45
N ARG A 29 34.70 8.09 27.31
CA ARG A 29 34.53 7.38 26.03
C ARG A 29 33.47 8.08 25.16
N ALA A 30 33.83 8.31 23.92
CA ALA A 30 32.92 8.89 22.93
C ALA A 30 32.69 7.91 21.77
N SER A 31 31.47 7.91 21.23
CA SER A 31 31.16 7.20 19.99
C SER A 31 31.75 7.93 18.77
N SER A 32 31.85 7.23 17.65
CA SER A 32 32.00 7.92 16.34
C SER A 32 30.85 8.91 16.13
N PRO A 33 31.11 10.05 15.48
CA PRO A 33 30.06 11.04 15.13
C PRO A 33 28.98 10.42 14.24
N LYS A 34 27.71 10.73 14.52
CA LYS A 34 26.58 10.44 13.63
C LYS A 34 25.97 11.74 13.15
N THR A 35 26.05 12.00 11.86
CA THR A 35 25.48 13.19 11.23
C THR A 35 24.06 12.93 10.79
N VAL A 36 23.16 13.84 11.10
CA VAL A 36 21.75 13.86 10.67
C VAL A 36 21.54 15.09 9.82
N VAL A 37 20.97 14.90 8.64
CA VAL A 37 20.59 15.98 7.74
C VAL A 37 19.21 16.49 8.14
N LEU A 38 19.10 17.77 8.46
CA LEU A 38 17.82 18.44 8.69
C LEU A 38 17.28 18.91 7.34
N ARG A 39 16.12 18.45 6.99
CA ARG A 39 15.42 18.88 5.77
C ARG A 39 14.23 19.77 6.15
N PRO A 40 13.84 20.73 5.28
CA PRO A 40 12.60 21.46 5.51
C PRO A 40 11.44 20.46 5.58
N LYS A 41 10.47 20.75 6.45
CA LYS A 41 9.22 19.99 6.40
C LYS A 41 8.57 20.23 5.04
N PRO A 42 8.30 19.19 4.23
CA PRO A 42 7.66 19.38 2.94
C PRO A 42 6.28 19.99 3.13
N ALA A 43 5.87 20.86 2.20
CA ALA A 43 4.49 21.31 2.15
C ALA A 43 3.57 20.10 1.99
N LEU A 44 2.42 20.12 2.67
CA LEU A 44 1.41 19.09 2.45
C LEU A 44 0.86 19.25 1.03
N PRO A 45 0.74 18.17 0.26
CA PRO A 45 0.03 18.21 -1.01
C PRO A 45 -1.45 18.55 -0.77
N PRO A 46 -2.20 18.99 -1.78
CA PRO A 46 -3.64 19.21 -1.67
C PRO A 46 -4.36 18.00 -1.06
N LEU A 47 -5.36 18.24 -0.23
CA LEU A 47 -6.16 17.14 0.34
C LEU A 47 -6.90 16.40 -0.78
N LYS A 48 -6.87 15.06 -0.74
CA LYS A 48 -7.57 14.20 -1.68
C LYS A 48 -8.41 13.17 -0.94
N TYR A 49 -9.62 12.92 -1.40
CA TYR A 49 -10.48 11.86 -0.88
C TYR A 49 -10.52 10.70 -1.88
N VAL A 50 -10.43 9.48 -1.39
CA VAL A 50 -10.50 8.25 -2.19
C VAL A 50 -11.61 7.37 -1.62
N ASP A 51 -12.65 7.14 -2.41
CA ASP A 51 -13.73 6.24 -2.06
C ASP A 51 -13.30 4.79 -2.30
N VAL A 52 -13.30 4.01 -1.23
CA VAL A 52 -12.86 2.60 -1.23
C VAL A 52 -14.08 1.69 -1.19
N VAL A 53 -14.09 0.68 -2.05
CA VAL A 53 -15.07 -0.40 -2.01
C VAL A 53 -14.38 -1.75 -1.87
N PHE A 54 -14.86 -2.55 -0.93
CA PHE A 54 -14.48 -3.93 -0.75
C PHE A 54 -15.51 -4.84 -1.40
N HIS A 55 -15.12 -5.52 -2.47
CA HIS A 55 -15.91 -6.55 -3.13
C HIS A 55 -15.61 -7.88 -2.44
N VAL A 56 -16.49 -8.29 -1.54
CA VAL A 56 -16.27 -9.47 -0.69
C VAL A 56 -16.94 -10.68 -1.29
N PHE A 57 -16.14 -11.66 -1.69
CA PHE A 57 -16.65 -12.94 -2.15
C PHE A 57 -17.05 -13.80 -0.96
N GLU A 58 -18.31 -14.15 -0.88
CA GLU A 58 -18.87 -14.97 0.19
C GLU A 58 -19.53 -16.24 -0.37
N LEU A 59 -19.27 -17.36 0.29
CA LEU A 59 -19.93 -18.63 0.01
C LEU A 59 -21.10 -18.79 0.97
N LYS A 60 -22.26 -19.24 0.49
CA LYS A 60 -23.41 -19.53 1.35
C LYS A 60 -23.08 -20.69 2.30
N LYS A 61 -23.52 -20.60 3.54
CA LYS A 61 -23.34 -21.69 4.53
C LYS A 61 -23.99 -23.00 4.11
N SER A 62 -24.97 -22.93 3.21
CA SER A 62 -25.65 -24.10 2.63
C SER A 62 -24.88 -24.78 1.51
N ASP A 63 -23.81 -24.17 1.00
CA ASP A 63 -23.00 -24.76 -0.06
C ASP A 63 -22.21 -25.96 0.48
N PRO A 64 -22.23 -27.12 -0.21
CA PRO A 64 -21.47 -28.30 0.22
C PRO A 64 -19.96 -28.07 0.34
N SER A 65 -19.42 -27.07 -0.34
CA SER A 65 -18.01 -26.67 -0.29
C SER A 65 -17.73 -25.71 0.86
N TYR A 66 -18.74 -25.28 1.63
CA TYR A 66 -18.57 -24.34 2.72
C TYR A 66 -17.71 -24.94 3.83
N ASN A 67 -16.61 -24.27 4.09
CA ASN A 67 -15.73 -24.58 5.20
C ASN A 67 -15.54 -23.32 6.05
N PRO A 68 -15.97 -23.29 7.31
CA PRO A 68 -15.88 -22.10 8.15
C PRO A 68 -14.44 -21.65 8.43
N LEU A 69 -13.44 -22.51 8.20
CA LEU A 69 -12.03 -22.15 8.28
C LEU A 69 -11.54 -21.40 7.03
N THR A 70 -12.25 -21.53 5.93
CA THR A 70 -11.87 -21.02 4.61
C THR A 70 -12.77 -19.87 4.17
N TYR A 71 -14.08 -19.98 4.43
CA TYR A 71 -15.14 -19.09 3.96
C TYR A 71 -15.90 -18.48 5.13
N GLN A 72 -15.25 -17.68 5.93
CA GLN A 72 -15.95 -16.99 7.01
C GLN A 72 -16.58 -15.71 6.49
N GLU A 73 -17.74 -15.35 7.04
CA GLU A 73 -18.29 -14.01 6.85
C GLU A 73 -17.23 -12.97 7.21
N MET A 74 -17.12 -11.94 6.38
CA MET A 74 -16.22 -10.82 6.66
C MET A 74 -16.84 -9.96 7.77
N ASP A 75 -16.12 -9.83 8.85
CA ASP A 75 -16.45 -8.86 9.87
C ASP A 75 -16.21 -7.43 9.33
N TYR A 76 -17.28 -6.64 9.29
CA TYR A 76 -17.23 -5.28 8.75
C TYR A 76 -16.25 -4.39 9.51
N GLU A 77 -16.12 -4.55 10.81
CA GLU A 77 -15.17 -3.78 11.64
C GLU A 77 -13.72 -4.00 11.20
N LEU A 78 -13.39 -5.17 10.65
CA LEU A 78 -12.04 -5.44 10.12
C LEU A 78 -11.74 -4.61 8.88
N LEU A 79 -12.75 -4.29 8.06
CA LEU A 79 -12.60 -3.39 6.91
C LEU A 79 -12.35 -1.96 7.37
N GLU A 80 -13.07 -1.51 8.38
CA GLU A 80 -12.85 -0.18 8.99
C GLU A 80 -11.46 -0.07 9.62
N GLN A 81 -11.02 -1.10 10.35
CA GLN A 81 -9.66 -1.15 10.90
C GLN A 81 -8.59 -1.13 9.81
N ALA A 82 -8.78 -1.88 8.72
CA ALA A 82 -7.86 -1.89 7.59
C ALA A 82 -7.72 -0.49 6.97
N LEU A 83 -8.86 0.19 6.79
CA LEU A 83 -8.92 1.55 6.28
C LEU A 83 -8.24 2.55 7.22
N GLN A 84 -8.49 2.44 8.53
CA GLN A 84 -7.86 3.30 9.53
C GLN A 84 -6.34 3.11 9.54
N ASN A 85 -5.85 1.87 9.52
CA ASN A 85 -4.42 1.58 9.43
C ASN A 85 -3.79 2.16 8.16
N MET A 86 -4.50 2.08 7.05
CA MET A 86 -4.08 2.66 5.77
C MET A 86 -3.98 4.18 5.87
N ASN A 87 -5.00 4.85 6.38
CA ASN A 87 -4.99 6.30 6.59
C ASN A 87 -3.87 6.75 7.52
N ASP A 88 -3.59 5.98 8.57
CA ASP A 88 -2.53 6.33 9.53
C ASP A 88 -1.12 6.25 8.90
N VAL A 89 -0.89 5.24 8.05
CA VAL A 89 0.40 5.06 7.37
C VAL A 89 0.58 6.07 6.24
N PHE A 90 -0.40 6.23 5.35
CA PHE A 90 -0.33 7.19 4.24
C PHE A 90 -0.21 8.64 4.72
N ASN A 91 -0.77 8.98 5.86
CA ASN A 91 -0.68 10.33 6.44
C ASN A 91 0.43 10.48 7.50
N ASN A 92 1.34 9.49 7.59
CA ASN A 92 2.48 9.49 8.49
C ASN A 92 2.14 9.76 9.97
N LYS A 93 0.96 9.33 10.42
CA LYS A 93 0.51 9.51 11.82
C LYS A 93 1.21 8.57 12.79
N VAL A 94 1.64 7.41 12.30
CA VAL A 94 2.30 6.35 13.07
C VAL A 94 3.75 6.13 12.66
N GLY A 95 4.20 6.85 11.63
CA GLY A 95 5.55 6.73 11.08
C GLY A 95 6.61 7.18 12.07
N ARG A 96 7.71 6.42 12.13
CA ARG A 96 8.90 6.71 12.95
C ARG A 96 10.17 6.83 12.11
N GLY A 97 10.02 6.74 10.80
CA GLY A 97 11.13 6.93 9.87
C GLY A 97 11.53 8.40 9.73
N PRO A 98 12.82 8.69 9.60
CA PRO A 98 13.31 10.08 9.48
C PRO A 98 12.83 10.78 8.21
N ASN A 99 12.47 10.01 7.17
CA ASN A 99 12.05 10.51 5.87
C ASN A 99 10.53 10.36 5.63
N GLY A 100 9.76 10.01 6.68
CA GLY A 100 8.32 9.81 6.57
C GLY A 100 7.60 11.10 6.15
N ALA A 101 6.71 10.97 5.16
CA ALA A 101 5.91 12.07 4.64
C ALA A 101 4.41 11.73 4.62
N SER A 102 3.56 12.77 4.67
CA SER A 102 2.12 12.62 4.56
C SER A 102 1.69 12.76 3.12
N ALA A 103 0.87 11.81 2.66
CA ALA A 103 0.22 11.89 1.37
C ALA A 103 -0.92 12.91 1.32
N ASN A 104 -1.44 13.31 2.48
CA ASN A 104 -2.65 14.11 2.64
C ASN A 104 -3.84 13.52 1.86
N ILE A 105 -4.04 12.22 1.99
CA ILE A 105 -5.14 11.49 1.37
C ILE A 105 -6.00 10.89 2.48
N VAL A 106 -7.33 11.02 2.32
CA VAL A 106 -8.31 10.37 3.17
C VAL A 106 -8.97 9.26 2.37
N PHE A 107 -8.63 8.03 2.68
CA PHE A 107 -9.38 6.86 2.20
C PHE A 107 -10.62 6.70 3.05
N ARG A 108 -11.78 6.64 2.42
CA ARG A 108 -13.07 6.50 3.10
C ARG A 108 -13.90 5.40 2.45
N LEU A 109 -14.76 4.76 3.23
CA LEU A 109 -15.68 3.77 2.69
C LEU A 109 -16.71 4.47 1.79
N ALA A 110 -16.89 3.96 0.57
CA ALA A 110 -17.86 4.51 -0.38
C ALA A 110 -19.28 4.45 0.22
N SER A 111 -19.96 5.58 0.36
CA SER A 111 -21.33 5.63 0.89
C SER A 111 -22.37 5.23 -0.15
N LYS A 112 -22.06 5.37 -1.43
CA LYS A 112 -22.95 5.08 -2.55
C LYS A 112 -22.35 4.04 -3.48
N ASN A 113 -23.21 3.25 -4.12
CA ASN A 113 -22.79 2.34 -5.18
C ASN A 113 -22.58 3.09 -6.52
N GLY A 114 -22.11 2.34 -7.54
CA GLY A 114 -21.87 2.90 -8.88
C GLY A 114 -23.08 3.56 -9.56
N ASN A 115 -24.30 3.28 -9.07
CA ASN A 115 -25.56 3.87 -9.56
C ASN A 115 -26.05 5.03 -8.67
N GLY A 116 -25.26 5.47 -7.69
CA GLY A 116 -25.58 6.56 -6.79
C GLY A 116 -26.53 6.21 -5.65
N MET A 117 -26.88 4.94 -5.45
CA MET A 117 -27.73 4.50 -4.34
C MET A 117 -26.91 4.34 -3.06
N GLU A 118 -27.46 4.81 -1.93
CA GLU A 118 -26.85 4.65 -0.62
C GLU A 118 -26.66 3.18 -0.25
N LEU A 119 -25.52 2.87 0.30
CA LEU A 119 -25.18 1.53 0.80
C LEU A 119 -25.60 1.39 2.27
N GLN A 120 -26.22 0.27 2.60
CA GLN A 120 -26.54 -0.06 4.01
C GLN A 120 -25.27 -0.23 4.85
N LYS A 121 -24.22 -0.80 4.25
CA LYS A 121 -22.87 -0.90 4.79
C LYS A 121 -21.92 -0.16 3.84
N PRO A 122 -21.47 1.05 4.17
CA PRO A 122 -20.54 1.79 3.32
C PRO A 122 -19.33 0.97 2.91
N GLY A 123 -18.94 1.06 1.65
CA GLY A 123 -17.78 0.37 1.11
C GLY A 123 -17.85 -1.15 1.06
N TYR A 124 -19.01 -1.76 1.38
CA TYR A 124 -19.17 -3.22 1.38
C TYR A 124 -20.06 -3.66 0.20
N ASN A 125 -19.47 -4.35 -0.76
CA ASN A 125 -20.17 -4.96 -1.88
C ASN A 125 -20.01 -6.48 -1.81
N ARG A 126 -21.10 -7.17 -1.43
CA ARG A 126 -21.12 -8.63 -1.35
C ARG A 126 -21.23 -9.24 -2.74
N ILE A 127 -20.37 -10.23 -3.02
CA ILE A 127 -20.45 -11.05 -4.23
C ILE A 127 -20.73 -12.50 -3.79
N ASP A 128 -21.86 -13.04 -4.21
CA ASP A 128 -22.21 -14.43 -3.90
C ASP A 128 -21.46 -15.37 -4.83
N TYR A 129 -20.73 -16.29 -4.24
CA TYR A 129 -19.96 -17.29 -4.97
C TYR A 129 -20.83 -18.23 -5.79
N ASP A 130 -21.95 -18.66 -5.23
CA ASP A 130 -22.84 -19.65 -5.84
C ASP A 130 -23.52 -19.09 -7.11
N GLU A 131 -23.92 -17.81 -7.05
CA GLU A 131 -24.62 -17.16 -8.15
C GLU A 131 -23.70 -16.94 -9.36
N ASN A 132 -22.39 -16.94 -9.16
CA ASN A 132 -21.41 -16.60 -10.20
C ASN A 132 -20.60 -17.80 -10.68
N ASN A 133 -20.96 -19.01 -10.26
CA ASN A 133 -20.28 -20.24 -10.66
C ASN A 133 -18.78 -20.29 -10.38
N ILE A 134 -18.29 -19.43 -9.47
CA ILE A 134 -16.90 -19.39 -9.07
C ILE A 134 -16.71 -20.45 -8.00
N LYS A 135 -16.17 -21.58 -8.38
CA LYS A 135 -15.81 -22.63 -7.41
C LYS A 135 -14.30 -22.56 -7.17
N PRO A 136 -13.87 -22.49 -5.90
CA PRO A 136 -12.46 -22.71 -5.65
C PRO A 136 -12.08 -24.10 -6.18
N SER A 137 -10.94 -24.19 -6.82
CA SER A 137 -10.36 -25.50 -7.10
C SER A 137 -10.05 -26.21 -5.76
N SER A 138 -9.76 -27.50 -5.78
CA SER A 138 -9.28 -28.24 -4.59
C SER A 138 -8.05 -27.60 -3.94
N TRP A 139 -7.35 -26.74 -4.67
CA TRP A 139 -6.17 -25.96 -4.26
C TRP A 139 -6.51 -24.52 -3.85
N GLY A 140 -7.79 -24.12 -3.98
CA GLY A 140 -8.27 -22.79 -3.68
C GLY A 140 -8.37 -21.88 -4.93
N PHE A 141 -8.58 -20.60 -4.68
CA PHE A 141 -8.73 -19.58 -5.72
C PHE A 141 -7.35 -19.03 -6.08
N ASP A 142 -6.83 -19.38 -7.23
CA ASP A 142 -5.54 -18.89 -7.70
C ASP A 142 -5.65 -17.51 -8.37
N VAL A 143 -4.50 -16.85 -8.55
CA VAL A 143 -4.43 -15.51 -9.16
C VAL A 143 -4.93 -15.53 -10.61
N SER A 144 -4.69 -16.61 -11.36
CA SER A 144 -5.09 -16.71 -12.77
C SER A 144 -6.60 -16.79 -12.90
N SER A 145 -7.25 -17.62 -12.07
CA SER A 145 -8.72 -17.73 -12.00
C SER A 145 -9.35 -16.39 -11.61
N PHE A 146 -8.74 -15.67 -10.67
CA PHE A 146 -9.18 -14.32 -10.29
C PHE A 146 -9.12 -13.34 -11.47
N ILE A 147 -7.98 -13.29 -12.17
CA ILE A 147 -7.81 -12.40 -13.33
C ILE A 147 -8.85 -12.72 -14.42
N ALA A 148 -9.00 -13.99 -14.76
CA ALA A 148 -9.97 -14.44 -15.73
C ALA A 148 -11.40 -14.01 -15.34
N TYR A 149 -11.77 -14.28 -14.08
CA TYR A 149 -13.08 -13.93 -13.57
C TYR A 149 -13.38 -12.42 -13.64
N ILE A 150 -12.47 -11.59 -13.19
CA ILE A 150 -12.68 -10.13 -13.23
C ILE A 150 -12.75 -9.62 -14.66
N ASN A 151 -11.92 -10.14 -15.57
CA ASN A 151 -11.92 -9.74 -16.97
C ASN A 151 -13.19 -10.20 -17.72
N GLU A 152 -13.76 -11.34 -17.36
CA GLU A 152 -15.02 -11.84 -17.88
C GLU A 152 -16.25 -11.13 -17.28
N ASN A 153 -16.11 -10.60 -16.09
CA ASN A 153 -17.18 -10.01 -15.30
C ASN A 153 -16.84 -8.58 -14.85
N ALA A 154 -16.49 -7.72 -15.80
CA ALA A 154 -16.06 -6.33 -15.53
C ALA A 154 -17.04 -5.51 -14.68
N ASN A 155 -18.34 -5.82 -14.75
CA ASN A 155 -19.38 -5.19 -13.94
C ASN A 155 -19.31 -5.55 -12.44
N ARG A 156 -18.43 -6.47 -12.05
CA ARG A 156 -18.20 -6.83 -10.63
C ARG A 156 -17.31 -5.84 -9.89
N ILE A 157 -16.51 -5.09 -10.60
CA ILE A 157 -15.80 -3.94 -10.05
C ILE A 157 -16.55 -2.65 -10.41
N TRP A 158 -16.44 -1.67 -9.57
CA TRP A 158 -17.03 -0.36 -9.82
C TRP A 158 -16.09 0.51 -10.64
N ASP A 159 -16.61 1.60 -11.19
CA ASP A 159 -15.85 2.53 -12.02
C ASP A 159 -14.48 2.87 -11.38
N PRO A 160 -13.36 2.43 -11.98
CA PRO A 160 -12.04 2.60 -11.39
C PRO A 160 -11.57 4.06 -11.39
N GLU A 161 -12.22 4.95 -12.14
CA GLU A 161 -11.95 6.39 -12.10
C GLU A 161 -12.59 7.05 -10.87
N LYS A 162 -13.52 6.36 -10.19
CA LYS A 162 -14.23 6.88 -9.01
C LYS A 162 -13.89 6.13 -7.74
N TYR A 163 -13.59 4.84 -7.84
CA TYR A 163 -13.46 3.97 -6.68
C TYR A 163 -12.13 3.22 -6.68
N LEU A 164 -11.51 3.15 -5.52
CA LEU A 164 -10.46 2.17 -5.28
C LEU A 164 -11.13 0.81 -5.00
N ASN A 165 -11.05 -0.08 -5.97
CA ASN A 165 -11.66 -1.40 -5.90
C ASN A 165 -10.71 -2.40 -5.22
N ILE A 166 -11.13 -2.97 -4.09
CA ILE A 166 -10.41 -4.01 -3.36
C ILE A 166 -11.28 -5.26 -3.34
N VAL A 167 -10.80 -6.33 -3.96
CA VAL A 167 -11.51 -7.60 -4.05
C VAL A 167 -10.98 -8.54 -2.98
N VAL A 168 -11.85 -8.91 -2.04
CA VAL A 168 -11.52 -9.81 -0.94
C VAL A 168 -11.92 -11.22 -1.31
N ILE A 169 -10.91 -12.08 -1.43
CA ILE A 169 -11.05 -13.43 -1.95
C ILE A 169 -10.96 -14.42 -0.79
N PRO A 170 -11.83 -15.43 -0.73
CA PRO A 170 -11.71 -16.49 0.25
C PRO A 170 -10.37 -17.21 0.12
N SER A 171 -9.73 -17.48 1.24
CA SER A 171 -8.45 -18.17 1.29
C SER A 171 -8.61 -19.50 2.03
N GLY A 172 -8.35 -20.60 1.33
CA GLY A 172 -8.33 -21.94 1.95
C GLY A 172 -7.11 -22.14 2.86
N ALA A 173 -7.20 -23.13 3.74
CA ALA A 173 -6.13 -23.47 4.68
C ALA A 173 -4.79 -23.81 3.99
N ASN A 174 -4.82 -24.17 2.71
CA ASN A 174 -3.63 -24.54 1.91
C ASN A 174 -3.34 -23.51 0.80
N MET A 175 -3.96 -22.35 0.83
CA MET A 175 -3.77 -21.36 -0.21
C MET A 175 -2.68 -20.35 0.16
N SER A 176 -1.61 -20.43 -0.55
CA SER A 176 -0.70 -19.32 -0.74
C SER A 176 -1.17 -18.43 -1.91
N MET A 177 -2.43 -17.98 -1.89
CA MET A 177 -2.78 -16.96 -2.84
C MET A 177 -2.08 -15.69 -2.43
N GLY A 178 -1.07 -15.34 -3.20
CA GLY A 178 -0.44 -14.04 -3.09
C GLY A 178 -1.47 -12.95 -3.37
N THR A 179 -1.26 -11.80 -2.78
CA THR A 179 -2.04 -10.62 -3.12
C THR A 179 -1.78 -10.25 -4.58
N LYS A 180 -2.85 -10.12 -5.36
CA LYS A 180 -2.77 -9.59 -6.72
C LYS A 180 -2.81 -8.08 -6.64
N THR A 181 -1.67 -7.46 -6.77
CA THR A 181 -1.57 -6.01 -6.94
C THR A 181 -1.14 -5.72 -8.36
N PRO A 182 -1.95 -5.01 -9.14
CA PRO A 182 -1.52 -4.55 -10.44
C PRO A 182 -0.33 -3.61 -10.29
N GLN A 183 0.79 -3.98 -10.89
CA GLN A 183 1.99 -3.15 -10.94
C GLN A 183 2.18 -2.50 -12.31
N TRP A 184 1.22 -2.71 -13.19
CA TRP A 184 1.25 -2.16 -14.53
C TRP A 184 0.40 -0.91 -14.60
N GLN A 185 1.05 0.22 -14.78
CA GLN A 185 0.47 1.51 -15.01
C GLN A 185 1.00 2.05 -16.34
N VAL A 186 0.26 2.92 -16.96
CA VAL A 186 0.70 3.69 -18.12
C VAL A 186 0.38 5.16 -17.87
N VAL A 187 1.27 6.02 -18.29
CA VAL A 187 1.03 7.47 -18.29
C VAL A 187 0.13 7.80 -19.48
N ALA A 188 -0.91 8.59 -19.27
CA ALA A 188 -1.84 9.01 -20.31
C ALA A 188 -1.13 9.79 -21.43
N ASP A 189 -1.71 9.76 -22.62
CA ASP A 189 -1.18 10.54 -23.75
C ASP A 189 -1.17 12.05 -23.43
N GLY A 190 -0.09 12.71 -23.82
CA GLY A 190 0.11 14.13 -23.58
C GLY A 190 0.60 14.50 -22.16
N GLU A 191 0.65 13.54 -21.23
CA GLU A 191 1.16 13.76 -19.88
C GLU A 191 2.69 13.63 -19.80
N GLU A 192 3.31 14.38 -18.88
CA GLU A 192 4.74 14.28 -18.60
C GLU A 192 5.11 12.88 -18.09
N PRO A 193 6.21 12.30 -18.54
CA PRO A 193 6.63 10.95 -18.17
C PRO A 193 6.82 10.78 -16.65
N ILE A 194 6.52 9.58 -16.17
CA ILE A 194 6.88 9.13 -14.82
C ILE A 194 7.99 8.08 -14.94
N ALA A 195 9.10 8.28 -14.26
CA ALA A 195 10.25 7.39 -14.34
C ALA A 195 9.84 5.92 -14.07
N GLY A 196 10.18 5.01 -14.99
CA GLY A 196 9.88 3.58 -14.90
C GLY A 196 8.41 3.20 -15.16
N ILE A 197 7.60 4.14 -15.65
CA ILE A 197 6.24 3.87 -16.12
C ILE A 197 6.20 4.20 -17.62
N PRO A 198 5.74 3.26 -18.48
CA PRO A 198 5.66 3.54 -19.91
C PRO A 198 4.57 4.58 -20.20
N ASN A 199 4.80 5.39 -21.21
CA ASN A 199 3.76 6.26 -21.77
C ASN A 199 2.86 5.43 -22.69
N VAL A 200 1.61 5.86 -22.79
CA VAL A 200 0.70 5.35 -23.83
C VAL A 200 1.23 5.81 -25.20
N VAL A 201 1.30 4.86 -26.12
CA VAL A 201 1.78 5.11 -27.48
C VAL A 201 0.60 5.35 -28.46
N ASP A 202 -0.58 4.91 -28.10
CA ASP A 202 -1.82 5.06 -28.87
C ASP A 202 -3.00 5.18 -27.88
N ASP A 203 -4.16 5.61 -28.36
CA ASP A 203 -5.45 5.81 -27.66
C ASP A 203 -5.74 4.76 -26.57
N TYR A 204 -4.97 4.83 -25.48
CA TYR A 204 -5.07 3.90 -24.36
C TYR A 204 -6.30 4.29 -23.53
N THR A 205 -7.39 3.69 -23.89
CA THR A 205 -8.49 3.50 -22.94
C THR A 205 -8.08 2.42 -21.95
N ILE A 206 -8.53 2.51 -20.71
CA ILE A 206 -8.42 1.37 -19.76
C ILE A 206 -8.72 0.11 -20.54
N PRO A 207 -7.80 -0.85 -20.62
CA PRO A 207 -8.01 -1.98 -21.53
C PRO A 207 -9.35 -2.62 -21.18
N THR A 208 -10.26 -2.61 -22.13
CA THR A 208 -11.59 -3.23 -22.00
C THR A 208 -11.51 -4.74 -21.74
N ARG A 209 -10.28 -5.27 -21.63
CA ARG A 209 -9.97 -6.69 -21.44
C ARG A 209 -9.06 -6.99 -20.25
N ASP A 210 -8.61 -5.99 -19.49
CA ASP A 210 -7.74 -6.20 -18.33
C ASP A 210 -8.20 -5.41 -17.10
N TYR A 211 -9.46 -5.58 -16.76
CA TYR A 211 -10.07 -4.98 -15.56
C TYR A 211 -9.39 -5.41 -14.27
N ALA A 212 -8.73 -6.58 -14.27
CA ALA A 212 -7.94 -7.02 -13.13
C ALA A 212 -6.76 -6.09 -12.80
N ASN A 213 -6.34 -5.23 -13.74
CA ASN A 213 -5.37 -4.17 -13.50
C ASN A 213 -5.97 -2.93 -12.81
N THR A 214 -7.28 -2.84 -12.71
CA THR A 214 -7.98 -1.70 -12.08
C THR A 214 -8.50 -2.00 -10.67
N CYS A 215 -8.13 -3.15 -10.10
CA CYS A 215 -8.48 -3.54 -8.74
C CYS A 215 -7.32 -4.24 -8.03
N ILE A 216 -7.42 -4.33 -6.72
CA ILE A 216 -6.48 -5.06 -5.86
C ILE A 216 -7.17 -6.32 -5.36
N GLY A 217 -6.62 -7.50 -5.63
CA GLY A 217 -7.09 -8.77 -5.08
C GLY A 217 -6.33 -9.11 -3.81
N VAL A 218 -7.02 -9.30 -2.69
CA VAL A 218 -6.42 -9.66 -1.40
C VAL A 218 -7.09 -10.89 -0.80
N PRO A 219 -6.32 -11.77 -0.14
CA PRO A 219 -6.91 -12.92 0.55
C PRO A 219 -7.63 -12.46 1.82
N GLN A 220 -8.73 -13.12 2.16
CA GLN A 220 -9.49 -12.85 3.37
C GLN A 220 -8.64 -12.99 4.65
N THR A 221 -7.63 -13.86 4.63
CA THR A 221 -6.67 -14.02 5.74
C THR A 221 -5.89 -12.77 6.07
N LEU A 222 -5.77 -11.82 5.13
CA LEU A 222 -5.12 -10.52 5.39
C LEU A 222 -5.85 -9.75 6.49
N PHE A 223 -7.17 -9.91 6.61
CA PHE A 223 -7.98 -9.23 7.61
C PHE A 223 -7.94 -9.91 9.00
N ARG A 224 -7.21 -11.00 9.13
CA ARG A 224 -7.02 -11.75 10.38
C ARG A 224 -5.54 -11.94 10.70
N PRO A 225 -4.79 -10.85 10.92
CA PRO A 225 -3.33 -10.92 11.01
C PRO A 225 -2.80 -11.60 12.28
N GLY A 226 -3.68 -12.08 13.15
CA GLY A 226 -3.35 -12.64 14.46
C GLY A 226 -3.21 -11.56 15.54
N SER A 227 -3.10 -12.01 16.80
CA SER A 227 -3.09 -11.11 17.96
C SER A 227 -1.96 -10.08 17.88
N GLY A 228 -2.30 -8.81 18.07
CA GLY A 228 -1.35 -7.68 18.12
C GLY A 228 -0.76 -7.24 16.79
N LYS A 229 -1.15 -7.84 15.68
CA LYS A 229 -0.72 -7.42 14.34
C LYS A 229 -1.76 -6.52 13.70
N LYS A 230 -1.32 -5.59 12.86
CA LYS A 230 -2.20 -4.71 12.09
C LYS A 230 -2.59 -5.33 10.76
N ILE A 231 -3.77 -4.99 10.25
CA ILE A 231 -4.18 -5.29 8.87
C ILE A 231 -3.40 -4.36 7.93
N GLU A 232 -2.63 -4.92 7.00
CA GLU A 232 -1.68 -4.18 6.18
C GLU A 232 -2.16 -4.10 4.72
N LEU A 233 -3.13 -3.24 4.44
CA LEU A 233 -3.51 -2.92 3.06
C LEU A 233 -2.57 -1.93 2.38
N TYR A 234 -1.91 -1.07 3.15
CA TYR A 234 -1.12 0.04 2.63
C TYR A 234 0.03 -0.34 1.68
N PRO A 235 0.74 -1.48 1.80
CA PRO A 235 1.75 -1.83 0.80
C PRO A 235 1.13 -2.14 -0.57
N PHE A 236 -0.04 -2.77 -0.56
CA PHE A 236 -0.75 -3.14 -1.79
C PHE A 236 -1.34 -1.92 -2.48
N VAL A 237 -1.92 -1.02 -1.71
CA VAL A 237 -2.43 0.27 -2.22
C VAL A 237 -1.26 1.13 -2.71
N GLY A 238 -0.13 1.15 -2.01
CA GLY A 238 1.09 1.81 -2.48
C GLY A 238 1.55 1.27 -3.82
N SER A 239 1.62 -0.07 -3.97
CA SER A 239 1.99 -0.69 -5.25
C SER A 239 0.98 -0.42 -6.36
N PHE A 240 -0.32 -0.38 -6.05
CA PHE A 240 -1.37 -0.02 -6.98
C PHE A 240 -1.18 1.40 -7.54
N TYR A 241 -0.69 2.31 -6.72
CA TYR A 241 -0.33 3.68 -7.11
C TYR A 241 1.14 3.83 -7.51
N GLY A 242 1.79 2.76 -7.96
CA GLY A 242 3.11 2.81 -8.59
C GLY A 242 4.30 2.93 -7.65
N ILE A 243 4.12 2.77 -6.33
CA ILE A 243 5.24 2.67 -5.40
C ILE A 243 5.84 1.26 -5.49
N LEU A 244 7.14 1.18 -5.64
CA LEU A 244 7.87 -0.07 -5.76
C LEU A 244 8.45 -0.50 -4.40
N GLY A 245 8.64 -1.82 -4.23
CA GLY A 245 9.31 -2.36 -3.04
C GLY A 245 10.76 -1.90 -2.93
N THR A 246 11.24 -1.75 -1.72
CA THR A 246 12.62 -1.33 -1.39
C THR A 246 13.60 -2.49 -1.37
N ASN A 247 13.10 -3.74 -1.25
CA ASN A 247 13.90 -4.96 -1.40
C ASN A 247 14.16 -5.22 -2.89
N ARG A 248 15.32 -4.83 -3.37
CA ARG A 248 15.68 -4.88 -4.79
C ARG A 248 17.14 -5.29 -4.96
N LYS A 249 17.41 -6.08 -5.99
CA LYS A 249 18.79 -6.39 -6.41
C LYS A 249 19.51 -5.11 -6.81
N VAL A 250 20.81 -5.07 -6.53
CA VAL A 250 21.67 -3.94 -6.91
C VAL A 250 21.50 -3.62 -8.41
N GLY A 251 21.30 -2.33 -8.70
CA GLY A 251 21.04 -1.83 -10.05
C GLY A 251 19.56 -1.67 -10.41
N ASN A 252 18.62 -2.24 -9.64
CA ASN A 252 17.19 -2.09 -9.85
C ASN A 252 16.63 -0.99 -8.93
N THR A 253 16.46 0.21 -9.42
CA THR A 253 15.91 1.32 -8.65
C THR A 253 14.41 1.18 -8.38
N ASP A 254 13.92 1.82 -7.31
CA ASP A 254 12.50 2.08 -7.06
C ASP A 254 12.07 3.48 -7.52
N TYR A 255 12.99 4.22 -8.15
CA TYR A 255 12.83 5.58 -8.62
C TYR A 255 12.57 6.63 -7.52
N CYS A 256 12.94 6.33 -6.28
CA CYS A 256 12.89 7.23 -5.13
C CYS A 256 14.30 7.42 -4.58
N THR A 257 14.71 8.66 -4.37
CA THR A 257 16.08 8.97 -3.93
C THR A 257 16.24 8.97 -2.42
N ASP A 258 15.14 9.01 -1.70
CA ASP A 258 15.09 9.11 -0.23
C ASP A 258 14.75 7.78 0.45
N THR A 259 14.66 6.68 -0.30
CA THR A 259 14.50 5.32 0.21
C THR A 259 15.85 4.64 0.46
N GLN A 260 15.87 3.66 1.36
CA GLN A 260 17.03 2.80 1.61
C GLN A 260 16.83 1.48 0.86
N LEU A 261 17.43 1.35 -0.33
CA LEU A 261 17.37 0.12 -1.11
C LEU A 261 18.35 -0.94 -0.57
N TYR A 262 17.92 -2.20 -0.54
CA TYR A 262 18.72 -3.33 -0.05
C TYR A 262 18.39 -4.61 -0.84
N ASP A 263 19.33 -5.55 -0.86
CA ASP A 263 19.07 -6.91 -1.33
C ASP A 263 18.72 -7.80 -0.14
N GLY A 264 17.47 -8.19 -0.07
CA GLY A 264 16.91 -8.99 1.01
C GLY A 264 17.13 -10.49 0.85
N SER A 265 17.89 -10.95 -0.14
CA SER A 265 18.19 -12.35 -0.35
C SER A 265 18.80 -12.96 0.91
N GLY A 266 18.10 -13.92 1.52
CA GLY A 266 18.55 -14.58 2.75
C GLY A 266 18.24 -13.86 4.06
N ILE A 267 17.88 -12.57 4.04
CA ILE A 267 17.58 -11.77 5.26
C ILE A 267 16.24 -11.03 5.19
N TRP A 268 15.35 -11.46 4.31
CA TRP A 268 14.07 -10.79 4.05
C TRP A 268 13.22 -10.57 5.33
N SER A 269 13.30 -11.49 6.28
CA SER A 269 12.50 -11.43 7.53
C SER A 269 13.10 -10.53 8.61
N GLU A 270 14.35 -10.08 8.47
CA GLU A 270 15.02 -9.31 9.49
C GLU A 270 14.60 -7.84 9.45
N LEU A 271 14.54 -7.21 10.63
CA LEU A 271 14.25 -5.78 10.76
C LEU A 271 15.46 -4.91 10.43
N LYS A 272 16.67 -5.35 10.81
CA LYS A 272 17.89 -4.64 10.52
C LYS A 272 18.41 -5.03 9.15
N LYS A 273 18.62 -4.05 8.30
CA LYS A 273 19.12 -4.23 6.93
C LYS A 273 20.42 -3.47 6.72
N VAL A 274 21.08 -3.79 5.61
CA VAL A 274 22.23 -3.05 5.09
C VAL A 274 21.83 -2.56 3.70
N SER A 275 21.90 -1.25 3.48
CA SER A 275 21.61 -0.65 2.17
C SER A 275 22.69 -1.00 1.15
N TRP A 276 22.42 -0.75 -0.12
CA TRP A 276 23.42 -0.91 -1.18
C TRP A 276 24.71 -0.10 -0.92
N ASN A 277 24.61 1.01 -0.19
CA ASN A 277 25.74 1.86 0.18
C ASN A 277 26.46 1.37 1.44
N GLY A 278 26.06 0.25 2.03
CA GLY A 278 26.64 -0.29 3.24
C GLY A 278 26.11 0.29 4.56
N ASP A 279 25.15 1.20 4.50
CA ASP A 279 24.53 1.80 5.68
C ASP A 279 23.61 0.81 6.40
N LYS A 280 23.76 0.69 7.72
CA LYS A 280 22.85 -0.10 8.56
C LYS A 280 21.63 0.72 8.92
N PHE A 281 20.45 0.18 8.70
CA PHE A 281 19.18 0.85 8.98
C PHE A 281 18.10 -0.13 9.49
N LEU A 282 16.99 0.42 9.98
CA LEU A 282 15.79 -0.34 10.32
C LEU A 282 14.81 -0.29 9.15
N ALA A 283 14.39 -1.45 8.67
CA ALA A 283 13.42 -1.58 7.59
C ALA A 283 12.02 -1.22 8.11
N ASN A 284 11.69 0.06 8.10
CA ASN A 284 10.43 0.62 8.60
C ASN A 284 9.59 1.34 7.53
N ASN A 285 10.07 1.35 6.30
CA ASN A 285 9.27 1.82 5.17
C ASN A 285 8.09 0.88 4.93
N ALA A 286 6.95 1.42 4.53
CA ALA A 286 5.76 0.64 4.25
C ALA A 286 5.96 -0.42 3.15
N MET A 287 6.98 -0.23 2.29
CA MET A 287 7.34 -1.13 1.19
C MET A 287 8.52 -2.05 1.52
N ASP A 288 9.00 -2.06 2.75
CA ASP A 288 10.09 -2.95 3.21
C ASP A 288 9.59 -4.36 3.47
N ASP A 289 10.50 -5.34 3.34
CA ASP A 289 10.26 -6.71 3.78
C ASP A 289 10.83 -6.94 5.18
N ASN A 290 9.99 -7.32 6.11
CA ASN A 290 10.37 -7.83 7.41
C ASN A 290 9.19 -8.58 8.05
N ARG A 291 9.46 -9.38 9.10
CA ARG A 291 8.43 -10.15 9.82
C ARG A 291 7.68 -9.34 10.88
N TYR A 292 7.91 -8.05 10.94
CA TYR A 292 7.31 -7.14 11.94
C TYR A 292 6.43 -6.09 11.25
N PRO A 293 5.26 -6.50 10.74
CA PRO A 293 4.40 -5.63 9.94
C PRO A 293 4.11 -4.28 10.59
N SER A 294 3.81 -4.26 11.89
CA SER A 294 3.50 -3.02 12.62
C SER A 294 4.64 -1.97 12.63
N LEU A 295 5.85 -2.38 12.25
CA LEU A 295 7.00 -1.48 12.15
C LEU A 295 7.20 -0.90 10.74
N ARG A 296 6.50 -1.45 9.73
CA ARG A 296 6.44 -0.89 8.38
C ARG A 296 5.34 0.17 8.36
N ASN A 297 5.67 1.41 8.63
CA ASN A 297 4.67 2.40 9.02
C ASN A 297 4.84 3.79 8.43
N ASN A 298 5.66 3.94 7.40
CA ASN A 298 5.81 5.22 6.73
C ASN A 298 6.13 5.06 5.23
N PHE A 299 5.73 6.06 4.46
CA PHE A 299 6.21 6.29 3.10
C PHE A 299 7.12 7.52 3.10
N THR A 300 8.08 7.55 2.20
CA THR A 300 8.96 8.71 2.02
C THR A 300 8.32 9.79 1.15
N LEU A 301 8.93 10.97 1.09
CA LEU A 301 8.43 12.07 0.27
C LEU A 301 8.43 11.73 -1.22
N ASP A 302 9.51 11.10 -1.72
CA ASP A 302 9.60 10.72 -3.13
C ASP A 302 8.56 9.65 -3.48
N GLN A 303 8.31 8.68 -2.58
CA GLN A 303 7.25 7.69 -2.75
C GLN A 303 5.87 8.36 -2.83
N ILE A 304 5.57 9.31 -1.94
CA ILE A 304 4.31 10.05 -1.96
C ILE A 304 4.19 10.89 -3.23
N THR A 305 5.25 11.57 -3.64
CA THR A 305 5.27 12.36 -4.88
C THR A 305 4.98 11.49 -6.09
N ARG A 306 5.67 10.34 -6.19
CA ARG A 306 5.46 9.36 -7.26
C ARG A 306 4.01 8.84 -7.28
N MET A 307 3.48 8.45 -6.12
CA MET A 307 2.10 7.98 -6.00
C MET A 307 1.10 9.03 -6.51
N ARG A 308 1.26 10.26 -6.12
CA ARG A 308 0.36 11.35 -6.57
C ARG A 308 0.46 11.61 -8.07
N GLN A 309 1.65 11.53 -8.65
CA GLN A 309 1.81 11.60 -10.10
C GLN A 309 1.05 10.45 -10.81
N VAL A 310 1.13 9.24 -10.27
CA VAL A 310 0.38 8.08 -10.80
C VAL A 310 -1.12 8.30 -10.69
N MET A 311 -1.62 8.82 -9.56
CA MET A 311 -3.02 9.15 -9.37
C MET A 311 -3.52 10.25 -10.32
N GLU A 312 -2.65 11.14 -10.75
CA GLU A 312 -3.01 12.26 -11.64
C GLU A 312 -2.93 11.87 -13.11
N LYS A 313 -1.95 11.05 -13.49
CA LYS A 313 -1.54 10.86 -14.88
C LYS A 313 -1.81 9.47 -15.45
N CYS A 314 -2.19 8.51 -14.61
CA CYS A 314 -2.39 7.13 -15.06
C CYS A 314 -3.86 6.75 -15.06
N PRO A 315 -4.46 6.40 -16.22
CA PRO A 315 -5.83 5.92 -16.30
C PRO A 315 -6.09 4.73 -15.37
N GLY A 316 -7.27 4.67 -14.76
CA GLY A 316 -7.62 3.64 -13.78
C GLY A 316 -6.92 3.78 -12.42
N ARG A 317 -6.19 4.88 -12.21
CA ARG A 317 -5.56 5.26 -10.94
C ARG A 317 -6.07 6.61 -10.41
N ASN A 318 -6.90 7.27 -11.18
CA ASN A 318 -7.42 8.61 -10.89
C ASN A 318 -8.66 8.60 -9.97
N ASN A 319 -8.76 7.64 -9.07
CA ASN A 319 -9.92 7.43 -8.20
C ASN A 319 -9.91 8.33 -6.95
N GLY A 320 -9.53 9.54 -7.10
CA GLY A 320 -9.54 10.53 -6.04
C GLY A 320 -9.91 11.88 -6.63
N LEU A 321 -11.21 12.10 -6.87
CA LEU A 321 -11.67 13.39 -7.34
C LEU A 321 -11.43 14.46 -6.29
N ASP A 322 -10.87 15.58 -6.72
CA ASP A 322 -10.99 16.85 -6.03
C ASP A 322 -12.50 17.21 -6.02
N GLN A 323 -13.11 17.06 -4.86
CA GLN A 323 -14.49 17.53 -4.62
C GLN A 323 -14.43 18.92 -3.99
#